data_693cba586c8b2fbf519ac7db7dca27ec
#
_entry.id   693cba586c8b2fbf519ac7db7dca27ec
#
_cell.length_a   1.000
_cell.length_b   1.000
_cell.length_c   1.000
_cell.angle_alpha   90.00
_cell.angle_beta   90.00
_cell.angle_gamma   90.00
#
_symmetry.space_group_name_H-M   'P 1'
#
loop_
_entity.id
_entity.type
_entity.pdbx_description
1 polymer ?
#
loop_
_entity_poly.entity_id
_entity_poly.type
_entity_poly.pdbx_seq_one_letter_code
_entity_poly.pdbx_strand_id
1 'polypeptide(L)'
;LVSAGNSPVGRDFALRRADCVFMGIRELDNVGSEITEMRRIEPAPRMYFGCGNLICKPTQKEAEEYYRYLIDEMGDWAAVANALDIRRKGGASSSKLPTHTAHRMLAATGTYPFVGGYDEVADMFRQLSGGGMDGVAIGLVNYIDDMPMLQNEILPRLAHMGLREDA
;
A
#
# COMPACT_ATOMS: atom_id res chain seq x y z
N LEU A 1 -2.38 8.97 18.75
CA LEU A 1 -1.93 9.85 17.66
C LEU A 1 -1.40 9.00 16.50
N VAL A 2 -1.87 9.27 15.26
CA VAL A 2 -1.35 8.67 14.05
C VAL A 2 -0.54 9.72 13.29
N SER A 3 0.65 9.37 12.82
CA SER A 3 1.49 10.28 12.04
C SER A 3 1.98 9.62 10.75
N ALA A 4 1.74 10.28 9.61
CA ALA A 4 2.20 9.87 8.30
C ALA A 4 3.46 10.64 7.91
N GLY A 5 4.62 10.09 8.17
CA GLY A 5 5.91 10.70 7.85
C GLY A 5 6.75 9.85 6.90
N ASN A 6 6.81 10.22 5.62
CA ASN A 6 7.65 9.51 4.63
C ASN A 6 9.06 10.11 4.47
N SER A 7 9.27 11.35 4.90
CA SER A 7 10.60 11.97 4.96
C SER A 7 11.37 11.49 6.19
N PRO A 8 12.72 11.55 6.21
CA PRO A 8 13.51 11.20 7.39
C PRO A 8 13.08 11.96 8.66
N VAL A 9 12.84 13.27 8.54
CA VAL A 9 12.39 14.10 9.66
C VAL A 9 10.97 13.75 10.12
N GLY A 10 10.03 13.52 9.15
CA GLY A 10 8.67 13.11 9.47
C GLY A 10 8.62 11.73 10.12
N ARG A 11 9.47 10.81 9.67
CA ARG A 11 9.59 9.47 10.25
C ARG A 11 10.16 9.53 11.69
N ASP A 12 11.21 10.32 11.94
CA ASP A 12 11.75 10.51 13.28
C ASP A 12 10.70 11.11 14.23
N PHE A 13 9.94 12.12 13.77
CA PHE A 13 8.82 12.66 14.52
C PHE A 13 7.76 11.59 14.85
N ALA A 14 7.33 10.82 13.85
CA ALA A 14 6.33 9.76 14.01
C ALA A 14 6.79 8.73 15.05
N LEU A 15 8.04 8.27 14.95
CA LEU A 15 8.61 7.30 15.88
C LEU A 15 8.68 7.81 17.31
N ARG A 16 8.98 9.09 17.53
CA ARG A 16 9.14 9.65 18.89
C ARG A 16 7.85 10.14 19.52
N ARG A 17 6.81 10.48 18.72
CA ARG A 17 5.65 11.25 19.19
C ARG A 17 4.30 10.61 18.92
N ALA A 18 4.22 9.67 17.99
CA ALA A 18 2.95 9.02 17.63
C ALA A 18 2.83 7.63 18.26
N ASP A 19 1.60 7.19 18.48
CA ASP A 19 1.28 5.83 18.90
C ASP A 19 1.24 4.88 17.71
N CYS A 20 0.97 5.44 16.50
CA CYS A 20 0.92 4.70 15.25
C CYS A 20 1.73 5.44 14.17
N VAL A 21 2.67 4.73 13.57
CA VAL A 21 3.42 5.16 12.40
C VAL A 21 2.68 4.71 11.14
N PHE A 22 2.18 5.68 10.36
CA PHE A 22 1.53 5.39 9.08
C PHE A 22 2.56 5.54 7.95
N MET A 23 2.92 4.43 7.32
CA MET A 23 4.01 4.38 6.35
C MET A 23 3.53 3.97 4.95
N GLY A 24 4.19 4.48 3.92
CA GLY A 24 3.97 4.00 2.55
C GLY A 24 4.65 2.65 2.32
N ILE A 25 3.92 1.71 1.76
CA ILE A 25 4.47 0.43 1.31
C ILE A 25 5.18 0.67 -0.02
N ARG A 26 6.50 0.49 -0.06
CA ARG A 26 7.28 0.60 -1.29
C ARG A 26 7.37 -0.74 -2.00
N GLU A 27 7.90 -1.73 -1.32
CA GLU A 27 8.01 -3.11 -1.76
C GLU A 27 7.67 -4.02 -0.59
N LEU A 28 6.89 -5.08 -0.82
CA LEU A 28 6.46 -6.00 0.24
C LEU A 28 7.64 -6.61 0.99
N ASP A 29 8.66 -7.04 0.25
CA ASP A 29 9.85 -7.70 0.80
C ASP A 29 10.66 -6.80 1.74
N ASN A 30 10.55 -5.49 1.60
CA ASN A 30 11.32 -4.54 2.40
C ASN A 30 10.62 -4.13 3.71
N VAL A 31 9.32 -4.36 3.83
CA VAL A 31 8.54 -3.90 4.99
C VAL A 31 9.09 -4.42 6.30
N GLY A 32 9.42 -5.71 6.38
CA GLY A 32 9.97 -6.30 7.61
C GLY A 32 11.29 -5.68 8.04
N SER A 33 12.19 -5.43 7.09
CA SER A 33 13.47 -4.77 7.38
C SER A 33 13.29 -3.30 7.77
N GLU A 34 12.38 -2.58 7.11
CA GLU A 34 12.07 -1.19 7.46
C GLU A 34 11.49 -1.07 8.87
N ILE A 35 10.54 -1.93 9.25
CA ILE A 35 9.95 -1.94 10.60
C ILE A 35 10.99 -2.35 11.65
N THR A 36 11.82 -3.34 11.35
CA THR A 36 12.92 -3.75 12.25
C THR A 36 13.87 -2.60 12.51
N GLU A 37 14.26 -1.86 11.49
CA GLU A 37 15.12 -0.68 11.64
C GLU A 37 14.43 0.43 12.43
N MET A 38 13.15 0.68 12.22
CA MET A 38 12.38 1.66 13.00
C MET A 38 12.31 1.28 14.48
N ARG A 39 12.10 0.02 14.82
CA ARG A 39 12.11 -0.50 16.20
C ARG A 39 13.50 -0.40 16.84
N ARG A 40 14.57 -0.50 16.04
CA ARG A 40 15.95 -0.31 16.53
C ARG A 40 16.22 1.16 16.88
N ILE A 41 15.68 2.10 16.10
CA ILE A 41 15.83 3.55 16.33
C ILE A 41 15.02 3.99 17.57
N GLU A 42 13.79 3.50 17.69
CA GLU A 42 12.90 3.81 18.81
C GLU A 42 12.26 2.50 19.33
N PRO A 43 12.79 1.92 20.42
CA PRO A 43 12.31 0.64 20.94
C PRO A 43 10.94 0.69 21.62
N ALA A 44 10.42 1.89 21.92
CA ALA A 44 9.09 2.01 22.52
C ALA A 44 8.02 1.39 21.61
N PRO A 45 7.01 0.69 22.18
CA PRO A 45 5.97 0.04 21.39
C PRO A 45 5.23 1.04 20.50
N ARG A 46 5.11 0.73 19.22
CA ARG A 46 4.37 1.50 18.23
C ARG A 46 3.59 0.55 17.32
N MET A 47 2.43 0.99 16.88
CA MET A 47 1.74 0.34 15.77
C MET A 47 2.31 0.83 14.44
N TYR A 48 2.39 -0.07 13.47
CA TYR A 48 2.84 0.22 12.11
C TYR A 48 1.71 -0.08 11.13
N PHE A 49 1.20 0.97 10.48
CA PHE A 49 0.14 0.86 9.50
C PHE A 49 0.65 1.28 8.13
N GLY A 50 0.22 0.55 7.10
CA GLY A 50 0.48 0.90 5.71
C GLY A 50 -0.79 1.31 4.96
N CYS A 51 -0.63 1.66 3.68
CA CYS A 51 -1.76 1.87 2.79
C CYS A 51 -1.50 1.32 1.40
N GLY A 52 -2.58 0.90 0.75
CA GLY A 52 -2.55 0.45 -0.63
C GLY A 52 -3.93 0.31 -1.24
N ASN A 53 -3.97 0.15 -2.56
CA ASN A 53 -5.21 -0.09 -3.29
C ASN A 53 -5.31 -1.56 -3.68
N LEU A 54 -6.48 -2.12 -3.45
CA LEU A 54 -6.80 -3.50 -3.79
C LEU A 54 -7.24 -3.59 -5.25
N ILE A 55 -6.50 -4.35 -6.04
CA ILE A 55 -6.77 -4.62 -7.46
C ILE A 55 -6.85 -6.14 -7.58
N CYS A 56 -7.94 -6.68 -7.06
CA CYS A 56 -8.12 -8.10 -6.87
C CYS A 56 -9.24 -8.65 -7.77
N LYS A 57 -9.00 -9.79 -8.37
CA LYS A 57 -9.94 -10.53 -9.21
C LYS A 57 -9.88 -12.02 -8.85
N PRO A 58 -10.78 -12.86 -9.38
CA PRO A 58 -10.75 -14.30 -9.03
C PRO A 58 -9.42 -14.99 -9.29
N THR A 59 -8.68 -14.56 -10.29
CA THR A 59 -7.38 -15.14 -10.65
C THR A 59 -6.31 -14.06 -10.79
N GLN A 60 -5.05 -14.43 -10.60
CA GLN A 60 -3.89 -13.58 -10.83
C GLN A 60 -3.92 -12.95 -12.23
N LYS A 61 -4.21 -13.76 -13.25
CA LYS A 61 -4.26 -13.30 -14.65
C LYS A 61 -5.31 -12.20 -14.85
N GLU A 62 -6.51 -12.39 -14.33
CA GLU A 62 -7.59 -11.39 -14.45
C GLU A 62 -7.24 -10.09 -13.69
N ALA A 63 -6.58 -10.20 -12.53
CA ALA A 63 -6.12 -9.03 -11.78
C ALA A 63 -5.04 -8.25 -12.54
N GLU A 64 -4.09 -8.94 -13.17
CA GLU A 64 -3.05 -8.31 -14.00
C GLU A 64 -3.63 -7.68 -15.27
N GLU A 65 -4.61 -8.31 -15.91
CA GLU A 65 -5.33 -7.76 -17.06
C GLU A 65 -6.10 -6.50 -16.66
N TYR A 66 -6.78 -6.53 -15.52
CA TYR A 66 -7.49 -5.37 -14.98
C TYR A 66 -6.53 -4.23 -14.58
N TYR A 67 -5.39 -4.55 -13.97
CA TYR A 67 -4.36 -3.55 -13.65
C TYR A 67 -3.83 -2.87 -14.90
N ARG A 68 -3.57 -3.64 -15.98
CA ARG A 68 -3.16 -3.06 -17.28
C ARG A 68 -4.23 -2.18 -17.87
N TYR A 69 -5.50 -2.61 -17.85
CA TYR A 69 -6.64 -1.81 -18.30
C TYR A 69 -6.70 -0.44 -17.57
N LEU A 70 -6.52 -0.43 -16.24
CA LEU A 70 -6.50 0.82 -15.47
C LEU A 70 -5.37 1.78 -15.87
N ILE A 71 -4.24 1.24 -16.34
CA ILE A 71 -3.08 2.03 -16.77
C ILE A 71 -3.22 2.48 -18.22
N ASP A 72 -3.52 1.54 -19.12
CA ASP A 72 -3.38 1.73 -20.56
C ASP A 72 -4.62 2.41 -21.15
N GLU A 73 -5.82 2.08 -20.66
CA GLU A 73 -7.08 2.57 -21.22
C GLU A 73 -7.72 3.66 -20.34
N MET A 74 -7.69 3.51 -19.02
CA MET A 74 -8.35 4.45 -18.09
C MET A 74 -7.40 5.48 -17.50
N GLY A 75 -6.09 5.32 -17.72
CA GLY A 75 -5.06 6.13 -17.09
C GLY A 75 -4.99 7.57 -17.59
N ASP A 76 -5.14 8.54 -16.68
CA ASP A 76 -4.89 9.96 -16.98
C ASP A 76 -3.38 10.28 -16.92
N TRP A 77 -2.69 9.95 -17.99
CA TRP A 77 -1.26 10.20 -18.14
C TRP A 77 -0.91 11.70 -18.09
N ALA A 78 -1.82 12.59 -18.52
CA ALA A 78 -1.60 14.03 -18.45
C ALA A 78 -1.62 14.51 -16.99
N ALA A 79 -2.56 14.02 -16.18
CA ALA A 79 -2.61 14.33 -14.75
C ALA A 79 -1.36 13.81 -14.02
N VAL A 80 -0.92 12.59 -14.33
CA VAL A 80 0.32 12.03 -13.75
C VAL A 80 1.53 12.88 -14.13
N ALA A 81 1.69 13.24 -15.40
CA ALA A 81 2.80 14.09 -15.85
C ALA A 81 2.82 15.45 -15.12
N ASN A 82 1.65 16.08 -14.95
CA ASN A 82 1.52 17.33 -14.20
C ASN A 82 1.88 17.16 -12.73
N ALA A 83 1.39 16.10 -12.06
CA ALA A 83 1.70 15.84 -10.66
C ALA A 83 3.21 15.57 -10.43
N LEU A 84 3.86 14.88 -11.36
CA LEU A 84 5.30 14.67 -11.35
C LEU A 84 6.09 15.96 -11.54
N ASP A 85 5.63 16.83 -12.43
CA ASP A 85 6.25 18.15 -12.65
C ASP A 85 6.14 19.05 -11.41
N ILE A 86 4.98 19.08 -10.75
CA ILE A 86 4.78 19.82 -9.49
C ILE A 86 5.74 19.31 -8.40
N ARG A 87 5.86 17.99 -8.23
CA ARG A 87 6.80 17.39 -7.27
C ARG A 87 8.24 17.80 -7.55
N ARG A 88 8.65 17.78 -8.82
CA ARG A 88 9.99 18.19 -9.25
C ARG A 88 10.26 19.66 -8.94
N LYS A 89 9.33 20.55 -9.23
CA LYS A 89 9.42 21.99 -8.93
C LYS A 89 9.45 22.28 -7.44
N GLY A 90 8.78 21.46 -6.63
CA GLY A 90 8.79 21.54 -5.17
C GLY A 90 10.06 21.01 -4.48
N GLY A 91 11.11 20.72 -5.24
CA GLY A 91 12.42 20.27 -4.69
C GLY A 91 12.50 18.80 -4.34
N ALA A 92 11.50 17.99 -4.72
CA ALA A 92 11.62 16.55 -4.60
C ALA A 92 12.68 16.05 -5.59
N SER A 93 13.80 15.61 -5.04
CA SER A 93 14.93 15.07 -5.82
C SER A 93 14.53 13.82 -6.56
N SER A 94 14.12 13.94 -7.83
CA SER A 94 14.28 12.83 -8.77
C SER A 94 14.16 13.29 -10.21
N SER A 95 15.26 13.17 -10.92
CA SER A 95 15.33 13.41 -12.36
C SER A 95 14.65 12.33 -13.20
N LYS A 96 14.33 11.18 -12.63
CA LYS A 96 13.57 10.08 -13.29
C LYS A 96 12.86 9.26 -12.21
N LEU A 97 11.56 9.41 -12.09
CA LEU A 97 10.77 8.46 -11.32
C LEU A 97 10.70 7.12 -12.08
N PRO A 98 10.83 6.00 -11.39
CA PRO A 98 10.64 4.70 -12.03
C PRO A 98 9.26 4.60 -12.67
N THR A 99 9.15 3.87 -13.78
CA THR A 99 7.88 3.66 -14.50
C THR A 99 6.77 3.14 -13.58
N HIS A 100 7.12 2.25 -12.64
CA HIS A 100 6.16 1.73 -11.66
C HIS A 100 5.54 2.83 -10.78
N THR A 101 6.22 3.96 -10.55
CA THR A 101 5.64 5.09 -9.79
C THR A 101 4.49 5.74 -10.55
N ALA A 102 4.64 5.95 -11.87
CA ALA A 102 3.57 6.46 -12.71
C ALA A 102 2.39 5.47 -12.74
N HIS A 103 2.65 4.19 -12.91
CA HIS A 103 1.61 3.15 -12.87
C HIS A 103 0.86 3.13 -11.53
N ARG A 104 1.56 3.24 -10.40
CA ARG A 104 0.92 3.35 -9.08
C ARG A 104 0.07 4.61 -8.96
N MET A 105 0.48 5.73 -9.56
CA MET A 105 -0.33 6.96 -9.57
C MET A 105 -1.61 6.80 -10.38
N LEU A 106 -1.56 6.07 -11.49
CA LEU A 106 -2.72 5.81 -12.35
C LEU A 106 -3.72 4.84 -11.70
N ALA A 107 -3.24 3.70 -11.22
CA ALA A 107 -4.09 2.60 -10.79
C ALA A 107 -4.32 2.54 -9.27
N ALA A 108 -3.48 3.19 -8.46
CA ALA A 108 -3.48 3.05 -7.01
C ALA A 108 -3.25 4.38 -6.26
N THR A 109 -3.58 5.50 -6.88
CA THR A 109 -3.41 6.85 -6.28
C THR A 109 -2.02 7.13 -5.69
N GLY A 110 -1.00 6.45 -6.21
CA GLY A 110 0.39 6.53 -5.75
C GLY A 110 0.74 5.65 -4.56
N THR A 111 -0.21 4.85 -4.06
CA THR A 111 0.02 3.87 -3.00
C THR A 111 0.45 2.52 -3.58
N TYR A 112 0.66 1.52 -2.72
CA TYR A 112 1.00 0.18 -3.17
C TYR A 112 -0.22 -0.50 -3.81
N PRO A 113 -0.13 -1.02 -5.06
CA PRO A 113 -1.20 -1.79 -5.67
C PRO A 113 -1.08 -3.27 -5.23
N PHE A 114 -2.06 -3.77 -4.49
CA PHE A 114 -2.21 -5.18 -4.20
C PHE A 114 -2.89 -5.86 -5.40
N VAL A 115 -2.09 -6.28 -6.38
CA VAL A 115 -2.57 -6.89 -7.63
C VAL A 115 -2.46 -8.40 -7.52
N GLY A 116 -3.59 -9.11 -7.57
CA GLY A 116 -3.57 -10.56 -7.48
C GLY A 116 -4.93 -11.22 -7.47
N GLY A 117 -4.94 -12.53 -7.58
CA GLY A 117 -6.09 -13.36 -7.23
C GLY A 117 -6.35 -13.32 -5.73
N TYR A 118 -7.43 -13.95 -5.30
CA TYR A 118 -7.86 -13.90 -3.90
C TYR A 118 -6.81 -14.46 -2.94
N ASP A 119 -6.18 -15.57 -3.29
CA ASP A 119 -5.19 -16.23 -2.44
C ASP A 119 -3.86 -15.46 -2.44
N GLU A 120 -3.41 -14.97 -3.60
CA GLU A 120 -2.19 -14.16 -3.71
C GLU A 120 -2.29 -12.86 -2.90
N VAL A 121 -3.45 -12.19 -2.95
CA VAL A 121 -3.69 -10.98 -2.16
C VAL A 121 -3.70 -11.30 -0.66
N ALA A 122 -4.35 -12.37 -0.24
CA ALA A 122 -4.34 -12.79 1.15
C ALA A 122 -2.90 -13.11 1.64
N ASP A 123 -2.09 -13.74 0.79
CA ASP A 123 -0.68 -13.99 1.06
C ASP A 123 0.16 -12.71 1.18
N MET A 124 -0.12 -11.68 0.38
CA MET A 124 0.51 -10.37 0.52
C MET A 124 0.24 -9.76 1.90
N PHE A 125 -1.00 -9.84 2.39
CA PHE A 125 -1.33 -9.38 3.75
C PHE A 125 -0.65 -10.22 4.83
N ARG A 126 -0.55 -11.53 4.64
CA ARG A 126 0.19 -12.42 5.54
C ARG A 126 1.67 -12.04 5.60
N GLN A 127 2.28 -11.71 4.46
CA GLN A 127 3.67 -11.25 4.39
C GLN A 127 3.86 -9.92 5.15
N LEU A 128 2.95 -8.95 4.98
CA LEU A 128 3.00 -7.67 5.70
C LEU A 128 2.89 -7.87 7.21
N SER A 129 1.95 -8.68 7.66
CA SER A 129 1.77 -9.02 9.07
C SER A 129 3.00 -9.73 9.64
N GLY A 130 3.56 -10.72 8.91
CA GLY A 130 4.80 -11.40 9.27
C GLY A 130 6.01 -10.46 9.33
N GLY A 131 6.02 -9.38 8.55
CA GLY A 131 6.99 -8.29 8.60
C GLY A 131 6.78 -7.33 9.78
N GLY A 132 5.73 -7.52 10.57
CA GLY A 132 5.44 -6.72 11.77
C GLY A 132 4.55 -5.51 11.54
N MET A 133 3.83 -5.47 10.40
CA MET A 133 2.79 -4.47 10.15
C MET A 133 1.51 -4.86 10.89
N ASP A 134 0.93 -3.94 11.65
CA ASP A 134 -0.24 -4.16 12.50
C ASP A 134 -1.56 -3.93 11.75
N GLY A 135 -1.52 -3.19 10.63
CA GLY A 135 -2.71 -2.95 9.82
C GLY A 135 -2.43 -2.26 8.50
N VAL A 136 -3.42 -2.35 7.61
CA VAL A 136 -3.37 -1.72 6.28
C VAL A 136 -4.68 -0.96 6.02
N ALA A 137 -4.56 0.31 5.65
CA ALA A 137 -5.67 1.07 5.09
C ALA A 137 -5.81 0.71 3.60
N ILE A 138 -6.97 0.18 3.21
CA ILE A 138 -7.23 -0.31 1.86
C ILE A 138 -8.12 0.67 1.12
N GLY A 139 -7.67 1.10 -0.07
CA GLY A 139 -8.52 1.71 -1.07
C GLY A 139 -9.05 0.66 -2.05
N LEU A 140 -10.23 0.87 -2.58
CA LEU A 140 -10.82 0.06 -3.65
C LEU A 140 -10.91 0.91 -4.92
N VAL A 141 -10.79 0.30 -6.09
CA VAL A 141 -10.93 0.99 -7.37
C VAL A 141 -12.39 1.39 -7.60
N ASN A 142 -13.29 0.44 -7.38
CA ASN A 142 -14.74 0.68 -7.44
C ASN A 142 -15.39 0.11 -6.17
N TYR A 143 -15.78 0.99 -5.25
CA TYR A 143 -16.35 0.56 -3.97
C TYR A 143 -17.64 -0.24 -4.09
N ILE A 144 -18.44 -0.01 -5.14
CA ILE A 144 -19.70 -0.74 -5.33
C ILE A 144 -19.42 -2.18 -5.75
N ASP A 145 -18.53 -2.37 -6.72
CA ASP A 145 -18.25 -3.69 -7.29
C ASP A 145 -17.22 -4.47 -6.50
N ASP A 146 -16.23 -3.79 -5.89
CA ASP A 146 -15.12 -4.45 -5.20
C ASP A 146 -15.42 -4.75 -3.71
N MET A 147 -16.40 -4.05 -3.09
CA MET A 147 -16.75 -4.31 -1.68
C MET A 147 -17.28 -5.72 -1.43
N PRO A 148 -18.18 -6.28 -2.27
CA PRO A 148 -18.60 -7.68 -2.13
C PRO A 148 -17.43 -8.67 -2.23
N MET A 149 -16.49 -8.43 -3.14
CA MET A 149 -15.27 -9.25 -3.27
C MET A 149 -14.42 -9.17 -1.99
N LEU A 150 -14.18 -7.97 -1.46
CA LEU A 150 -13.45 -7.82 -0.20
C LEU A 150 -14.14 -8.58 0.92
N GLN A 151 -15.46 -8.40 1.11
CA GLN A 151 -16.23 -9.02 2.19
C GLN A 151 -16.32 -10.55 2.09
N ASN A 152 -16.54 -11.08 0.89
CA ASN A 152 -16.84 -12.49 0.70
C ASN A 152 -15.62 -13.35 0.40
N GLU A 153 -14.53 -12.75 -0.12
CA GLU A 153 -13.36 -13.49 -0.56
C GLU A 153 -12.12 -13.18 0.26
N ILE A 154 -11.80 -11.91 0.48
CA ILE A 154 -10.54 -11.53 1.14
C ILE A 154 -10.65 -11.62 2.66
N LEU A 155 -11.68 -10.99 3.26
CA LEU A 155 -11.80 -10.96 4.72
C LEU A 155 -11.91 -12.36 5.35
N PRO A 156 -12.67 -13.33 4.78
CA PRO A 156 -12.70 -14.69 5.33
C PRO A 156 -11.33 -15.41 5.25
N ARG A 157 -10.57 -15.18 4.17
CA ARG A 157 -9.22 -15.72 4.05
C ARG A 157 -8.29 -15.19 5.12
N LEU A 158 -8.36 -13.87 5.39
CA LEU A 158 -7.57 -13.25 6.45
C LEU A 158 -7.95 -13.77 7.84
N ALA A 159 -9.24 -14.00 8.09
CA ALA A 159 -9.72 -14.60 9.32
C ALA A 159 -9.20 -16.05 9.47
N HIS A 160 -9.29 -16.85 8.42
CA HIS A 160 -8.77 -18.22 8.40
C HIS A 160 -7.25 -18.27 8.65
N MET A 161 -6.51 -17.27 8.21
CA MET A 161 -5.06 -17.12 8.47
C MET A 161 -4.76 -16.55 9.88
N GLY A 162 -5.77 -16.20 10.67
CA GLY A 162 -5.58 -15.58 11.98
C GLY A 162 -5.07 -14.12 11.91
N LEU A 163 -5.24 -13.47 10.78
CA LEU A 163 -4.80 -12.07 10.57
C LEU A 163 -5.86 -11.03 10.97
N ARG A 164 -7.08 -11.48 11.24
CA ARG A 164 -8.17 -10.70 11.81
C ARG A 164 -9.11 -11.61 12.58
N GLU A 165 -9.87 -11.02 13.49
CA GLU A 165 -10.98 -11.69 14.15
C GLU A 165 -12.20 -11.77 13.21
N ASP A 166 -13.00 -12.84 13.34
CA ASP A 166 -14.30 -12.94 12.69
C ASP A 166 -15.24 -11.87 13.29
N ALA A 167 -15.97 -11.17 12.42
CA ALA A 167 -16.92 -10.13 12.82
C ALA A 167 -18.30 -10.72 13.06
#